data_8a223f2ed1dea9d93d685f8350e77880
#
_entry.id   8a223f2ed1dea9d93d685f8350e77880
#
_cell.length_a   1.000
_cell.length_b   1.000
_cell.length_c   1.000
_cell.angle_alpha   90.00
_cell.angle_beta   90.00
_cell.angle_gamma   90.00
#
_symmetry.space_group_name_H-M   'P 1'
#
loop_
_entity.id
_entity.type
_entity.pdbx_description
1 polymer ?
#
loop_
_entity_poly.entity_id
_entity_poly.type
_entity_poly.pdbx_seq_one_letter_code
_entity_poly.pdbx_strand_id
1 'polypeptide(L)'
;MAESRTERKVTVILATDVVGYSVMMEENEEQTLKNLKVCRAIVEGLIKDHHGRIFNTAGDSVLAEFQSAVEAVICATEFQNTIKERNNSVGEEEQMEFRVGVNMGDAVSYTHLTLPTIYSV
;
A
#
# COMPACT_ATOMS: atom_id res chain seq x y z
N MET A 1 -16.08 31.73 -1.37
CA MET A 1 -16.18 31.30 -1.38
C MET A 1 -15.82 30.49 -1.19
N ALA A 2 -15.94 30.34 -1.07
CA ALA A 2 -15.79 29.57 -0.93
C ALA A 2 -15.47 28.73 -0.97
N GLU A 3 -15.51 28.42 -1.24
CA GLU A 3 -15.42 27.64 -1.23
C GLU A 3 -14.93 26.84 -0.91
N SER A 4 -14.73 26.98 -0.67
CA SER A 4 -14.39 26.21 -0.26
C SER A 4 -14.43 25.18 -0.04
N ARG A 5 -14.56 25.20 -0.26
CA ARG A 5 -14.88 24.35 -0.09
C ARG A 5 -14.52 23.17 -0.09
N THR A 6 -14.87 22.84 0.14
CA THR A 6 -14.65 21.42 0.22
C THR A 6 -14.59 20.81 -1.14
N GLU A 7 -13.55 21.03 -1.79
CA GLU A 7 -13.36 20.39 -3.04
C GLU A 7 -12.94 18.97 -2.81
N ARG A 8 -13.79 18.06 -3.17
CA ARG A 8 -13.43 16.67 -3.16
C ARG A 8 -12.75 16.37 -4.45
N LYS A 9 -11.48 16.19 -4.37
CA LYS A 9 -10.71 15.83 -5.53
C LYS A 9 -10.78 14.33 -5.70
N VAL A 10 -11.26 13.90 -6.84
CA VAL A 10 -11.16 12.51 -7.22
C VAL A 10 -9.70 12.26 -7.59
N THR A 11 -9.09 11.31 -6.95
CA THR A 11 -7.69 10.99 -7.18
C THR A 11 -7.53 9.49 -7.31
N VAL A 12 -6.36 9.05 -7.73
CA VAL A 12 -6.07 7.63 -7.84
C VAL A 12 -5.48 7.18 -6.52
N ILE A 13 -6.06 6.14 -5.94
CA ILE A 13 -5.66 5.62 -4.64
C ILE A 13 -4.98 4.27 -4.84
N LEU A 14 -3.79 4.13 -4.30
CA LEU A 14 -3.10 2.84 -4.19
C LEU A 14 -3.18 2.39 -2.75
N ALA A 15 -3.59 1.14 -2.55
CA ALA A 15 -3.76 0.59 -1.22
C ALA A 15 -3.01 -0.73 -1.13
N THR A 16 -2.28 -0.92 -0.05
CA THR A 16 -1.56 -2.18 0.19
C THR A 16 -1.87 -2.70 1.58
N ASP A 17 -1.93 -4.01 1.73
CA ASP A 17 -1.92 -4.64 3.04
C ASP A 17 -1.25 -6.00 2.93
N VAL A 18 -0.93 -6.58 4.09
CA VAL A 18 -0.22 -7.85 4.17
C VAL A 18 -1.23 -8.99 4.23
N VAL A 19 -1.01 -10.01 3.41
CA VAL A 19 -1.83 -11.21 3.44
C VAL A 19 -1.52 -11.99 4.71
N GLY A 20 -2.55 -12.28 5.51
CA GLY A 20 -2.39 -13.08 6.71
C GLY A 20 -1.65 -12.41 7.84
N TYR A 21 -1.71 -11.10 7.91
CA TYR A 21 -0.95 -10.34 8.90
C TYR A 21 -1.24 -10.76 10.34
N SER A 22 -2.52 -10.94 10.69
CA SER A 22 -2.91 -11.31 12.04
C SER A 22 -2.32 -12.65 12.47
N VAL A 23 -2.33 -13.62 11.56
CA VAL A 23 -1.77 -14.93 11.84
C VAL A 23 -0.26 -14.84 12.03
N MET A 24 0.40 -14.08 11.17
CA MET A 24 1.85 -13.90 11.29
C MET A 24 2.22 -13.23 12.61
N MET A 25 1.43 -12.25 13.03
CA MET A 25 1.67 -11.56 14.30
C MET A 25 1.50 -12.50 15.48
N GLU A 26 0.52 -13.40 15.40
CA GLU A 26 0.33 -14.37 16.46
C GLU A 26 1.46 -15.38 16.54
N GLU A 27 1.99 -15.76 15.38
CA GLU A 27 3.05 -16.75 15.32
C GLU A 27 4.39 -16.21 15.76
N ASN A 28 4.72 -15.00 15.31
CA ASN A 28 6.00 -14.38 15.65
C ASN A 28 5.90 -12.89 15.42
N GLU A 29 5.52 -12.16 16.46
CA GLU A 29 5.28 -10.73 16.34
C GLU A 29 6.54 -9.97 15.97
N GLU A 30 7.64 -10.30 16.63
CA GLU A 30 8.90 -9.59 16.42
C GLU A 30 9.39 -9.73 14.99
N GLN A 31 9.37 -10.96 14.46
CA GLN A 31 9.80 -11.22 13.10
C GLN A 31 8.90 -10.54 12.09
N THR A 32 7.59 -10.58 12.35
CA THR A 32 6.60 -9.97 11.45
C THR A 32 6.79 -8.47 11.37
N LEU A 33 6.98 -7.81 12.51
CA LEU A 33 7.19 -6.37 12.51
C LEU A 33 8.49 -5.99 11.81
N LYS A 34 9.51 -6.79 11.97
CA LYS A 34 10.79 -6.58 11.31
C LYS A 34 10.63 -6.68 9.79
N ASN A 35 9.94 -7.71 9.33
CA ASN A 35 9.69 -7.90 7.91
C ASN A 35 8.82 -6.79 7.34
N LEU A 36 7.80 -6.39 8.10
CA LEU A 36 6.92 -5.30 7.67
C LEU A 36 7.71 -4.02 7.48
N LYS A 37 8.62 -3.73 8.39
CA LYS A 37 9.42 -2.51 8.29
C LYS A 37 10.24 -2.49 7.00
N VAL A 38 10.86 -3.61 6.65
CA VAL A 38 11.64 -3.70 5.43
C VAL A 38 10.75 -3.52 4.20
N CYS A 39 9.62 -4.21 4.16
CA CYS A 39 8.73 -4.15 3.01
C CYS A 39 8.07 -2.77 2.89
N ARG A 40 7.75 -2.14 4.04
CA ARG A 40 7.18 -0.80 4.01
C ARG A 40 8.16 0.21 3.42
N ALA A 41 9.44 0.08 3.76
CA ALA A 41 10.44 0.96 3.19
C ALA A 41 10.49 0.84 1.67
N ILE A 42 10.31 -0.38 1.16
CA ILE A 42 10.29 -0.62 -0.28
C ILE A 42 9.10 0.11 -0.92
N VAL A 43 7.90 -0.07 -0.37
CA VAL A 43 6.72 0.54 -0.99
C VAL A 43 6.76 2.06 -0.87
N GLU A 44 7.26 2.58 0.25
CA GLU A 44 7.36 4.03 0.43
C GLU A 44 8.30 4.64 -0.59
N GLY A 45 9.43 3.98 -0.84
CA GLY A 45 10.37 4.45 -1.84
C GLY A 45 9.80 4.46 -3.23
N LEU A 46 9.08 3.39 -3.59
CA LEU A 46 8.47 3.30 -4.91
C LEU A 46 7.35 4.32 -5.09
N ILE A 47 6.54 4.54 -4.05
CA ILE A 47 5.49 5.55 -4.12
C ILE A 47 6.10 6.91 -4.39
N LYS A 48 7.16 7.24 -3.69
CA LYS A 48 7.83 8.51 -3.87
C LYS A 48 8.44 8.63 -5.26
N ASP A 49 9.05 7.55 -5.75
CA ASP A 49 9.68 7.55 -7.08
C ASP A 49 8.67 7.77 -8.18
N HIS A 50 7.43 7.34 -7.96
CA HIS A 50 6.37 7.48 -8.96
C HIS A 50 5.44 8.65 -8.66
N HIS A 51 5.93 9.59 -7.86
CA HIS A 51 5.23 10.86 -7.60
C HIS A 51 3.93 10.69 -6.84
N GLY A 52 3.83 9.63 -6.04
CA GLY A 52 2.71 9.42 -5.16
C GLY A 52 2.95 10.07 -3.81
N ARG A 53 1.90 10.14 -3.01
CA ARG A 53 1.97 10.72 -1.68
C ARG A 53 1.20 9.83 -0.73
N ILE A 54 1.87 9.34 0.30
CA ILE A 54 1.21 8.54 1.34
C ILE A 54 0.38 9.49 2.19
N PHE A 55 -0.90 9.17 2.37
CA PHE A 55 -1.77 10.01 3.19
C PHE A 55 -2.30 9.26 4.41
N ASN A 56 -2.09 7.95 4.49
CA ASN A 56 -2.52 7.20 5.67
C ASN A 56 -1.75 5.90 5.77
N THR A 57 -1.42 5.53 7.01
CA THR A 57 -0.88 4.21 7.32
C THR A 57 -1.60 3.73 8.57
N ALA A 58 -1.94 2.45 8.60
CA ALA A 58 -2.61 1.86 9.76
C ALA A 58 -2.21 0.40 9.82
N GLY A 59 -1.51 0.04 10.89
CA GLY A 59 -1.04 -1.32 11.05
C GLY A 59 -0.17 -1.72 9.87
N ASP A 60 -0.64 -2.68 9.10
CA ASP A 60 0.07 -3.18 7.93
C ASP A 60 -0.34 -2.49 6.63
N SER A 61 -1.29 -1.55 6.70
CA SER A 61 -1.83 -0.91 5.50
C SER A 61 -1.11 0.37 5.15
N VAL A 62 -0.99 0.62 3.85
CA VAL A 62 -0.46 1.89 3.34
C VAL A 62 -1.44 2.38 2.29
N LEU A 63 -1.84 3.64 2.42
CA LEU A 63 -2.71 4.30 1.44
C LEU A 63 -1.96 5.48 0.85
N ALA A 64 -1.91 5.54 -0.46
CA ALA A 64 -1.23 6.62 -1.17
C ALA A 64 -2.09 7.14 -2.30
N GLU A 65 -1.91 8.40 -2.63
CA GLU A 65 -2.63 8.99 -3.76
C GLU A 65 -1.66 9.34 -4.86
N PHE A 66 -2.14 9.23 -6.09
CA PHE A 66 -1.37 9.53 -7.29
C PHE A 66 -2.22 10.41 -8.18
N GLN A 67 -1.58 11.28 -8.94
CA GLN A 67 -2.29 12.09 -9.92
C GLN A 67 -2.50 11.34 -11.23
N SER A 68 -1.73 10.28 -11.45
CA SER A 68 -1.77 9.51 -12.67
C SER A 68 -2.06 8.05 -12.36
N ALA A 69 -3.09 7.51 -13.02
CA ALA A 69 -3.43 6.09 -12.88
C ALA A 69 -2.30 5.21 -13.41
N VAL A 70 -1.64 5.67 -14.47
CA VAL A 70 -0.53 4.92 -15.06
C VAL A 70 0.60 4.78 -14.06
N GLU A 71 0.96 5.90 -13.40
CA GLU A 71 2.03 5.87 -12.40
C GLU A 71 1.66 4.94 -11.24
N ALA A 72 0.40 4.98 -10.81
CA ALA A 72 -0.04 4.13 -9.71
C ALA A 72 0.07 2.64 -10.07
N VAL A 73 -0.34 2.28 -11.28
CA VAL A 73 -0.28 0.88 -11.72
C VAL A 73 1.16 0.43 -11.87
N ILE A 74 2.02 1.28 -12.43
CA ILE A 74 3.44 0.94 -12.56
C ILE A 74 4.06 0.75 -11.18
N CYS A 75 3.74 1.63 -10.25
CA CYS A 75 4.24 1.54 -8.87
C CYS A 75 3.79 0.22 -8.24
N ALA A 76 2.51 -0.12 -8.38
CA ALA A 76 1.96 -1.36 -7.81
C ALA A 76 2.66 -2.58 -8.40
N THR A 77 2.86 -2.58 -9.69
CA THR A 77 3.51 -3.70 -10.37
C THR A 77 4.96 -3.85 -9.95
N GLU A 78 5.68 -2.74 -9.87
CA GLU A 78 7.08 -2.77 -9.43
C GLU A 78 7.18 -3.25 -7.99
N PHE A 79 6.25 -2.81 -7.14
CA PHE A 79 6.26 -3.24 -5.76
C PHE A 79 6.07 -4.75 -5.66
N GLN A 80 5.05 -5.29 -6.36
CA GLN A 80 4.81 -6.72 -6.32
C GLN A 80 6.00 -7.52 -6.85
N ASN A 81 6.62 -7.03 -7.92
CA ASN A 81 7.79 -7.71 -8.47
C ASN A 81 8.96 -7.67 -7.50
N THR A 82 9.17 -6.54 -6.84
CA THR A 82 10.25 -6.40 -5.86
C THR A 82 10.04 -7.31 -4.67
N ILE A 83 8.79 -7.40 -4.18
CA ILE A 83 8.46 -8.29 -3.07
C ILE A 83 8.69 -9.74 -3.47
N LYS A 84 8.31 -10.11 -4.69
CA LYS A 84 8.52 -11.46 -5.17
C LYS A 84 10.00 -11.81 -5.21
N GLU A 85 10.81 -10.88 -5.70
CA GLU A 85 12.26 -11.09 -5.74
C GLU A 85 12.84 -11.23 -4.34
N ARG A 86 12.38 -10.37 -3.42
CA ARG A 86 12.82 -10.45 -2.04
C ARG A 86 12.46 -11.80 -1.42
N ASN A 87 11.24 -12.25 -1.65
CA ASN A 87 10.77 -13.51 -1.08
C ASN A 87 11.59 -14.69 -1.60
N ASN A 88 12.07 -14.60 -2.84
CA ASN A 88 12.91 -15.66 -3.40
C ASN A 88 14.30 -15.68 -2.80
N SER A 89 14.73 -14.58 -2.19
CA SER A 89 16.09 -14.47 -1.67
C SER A 89 16.17 -14.62 -0.15
N VAL A 90 15.04 -14.81 0.52
CA VAL A 90 15.02 -14.95 1.99
C VAL A 90 14.35 -16.26 2.36
N GLY A 91 14.52 -16.67 3.62
CA GLY A 91 13.87 -17.86 4.14
C GLY A 91 12.37 -17.68 4.29
N GLU A 92 11.69 -18.79 4.45
CA GLU A 92 10.24 -18.81 4.52
C GLU A 92 9.71 -17.89 5.64
N GLU A 93 10.41 -17.85 6.75
CA GLU A 93 9.98 -17.04 7.90
C GLU A 93 10.12 -15.53 7.65
N GLU A 94 10.84 -15.14 6.60
CA GLU A 94 11.00 -13.74 6.25
C GLU A 94 10.17 -13.33 5.04
N GLN A 95 9.43 -14.27 4.46
CA GLN A 95 8.62 -13.97 3.29
C GLN A 95 7.33 -13.27 3.72
N MET A 96 6.86 -12.37 2.87
CA MET A 96 5.68 -11.59 3.15
C MET A 96 4.98 -11.31 1.83
N GLU A 97 3.67 -11.57 1.80
CA GLU A 97 2.87 -11.33 0.60
C GLU A 97 1.94 -10.15 0.82
N PHE A 98 1.72 -9.40 -0.22
CA PHE A 98 0.91 -8.20 -0.15
C PHE A 98 -0.25 -8.26 -1.12
N ARG A 99 -1.38 -7.71 -0.68
CA ARG A 99 -2.46 -7.37 -1.60
C ARG A 99 -2.27 -5.91 -1.96
N VAL A 100 -2.37 -5.62 -3.25
CA VAL A 100 -2.22 -4.26 -3.75
C VAL A 100 -3.39 -3.97 -4.68
N GLY A 101 -4.04 -2.85 -4.45
CA GLY A 101 -5.14 -2.45 -5.28
C GLY A 101 -5.02 -1.00 -5.68
N VAL A 102 -5.57 -0.68 -6.85
CA VAL A 102 -5.60 0.68 -7.36
C VAL A 102 -7.03 1.02 -7.72
N ASN A 103 -7.49 2.18 -7.28
CA ASN A 103 -8.85 2.61 -7.55
C ASN A 103 -8.89 4.13 -7.61
N MET A 104 -9.96 4.65 -8.16
CA MET A 104 -10.19 6.08 -8.13
C MET A 104 -11.13 6.38 -6.98
N GLY A 105 -10.84 7.43 -6.24
CA GLY A 105 -11.67 7.75 -5.10
C GLY A 105 -11.24 9.02 -4.43
N ASP A 106 -11.87 9.26 -3.29
CA ASP A 106 -11.62 10.42 -2.45
C ASP A 106 -10.76 9.96 -1.28
N ALA A 107 -9.58 10.56 -1.13
CA ALA A 107 -8.64 10.17 -0.08
C ALA A 107 -9.28 10.26 1.31
N VAL A 108 -10.17 11.25 1.51
CA VAL A 108 -10.82 11.42 2.80
C VAL A 108 -11.71 10.23 3.11
N SER A 109 -12.45 9.74 2.12
CA SER A 109 -13.32 8.59 2.32
C SER A 109 -12.51 7.34 2.68
N TYR A 110 -11.36 7.16 2.07
CA TYR A 110 -10.54 5.97 2.32
C TYR A 110 -9.96 5.95 3.73
N THR A 111 -9.80 7.10 4.37
CA THR A 111 -9.27 7.11 5.73
C THR A 111 -10.26 6.60 6.76
N HIS A 112 -11.55 6.52 6.40
CA HIS A 112 -12.60 6.14 7.34
C HIS A 112 -13.28 4.83 7.01
N LEU A 113 -12.92 4.21 5.90
CA LEU A 113 -13.59 3.00 5.44
C LEU A 113 -12.60 1.86 5.36
N THR A 114 -13.12 0.63 5.52
CA THR A 114 -12.33 -0.54 5.17
C THR A 114 -12.13 -0.49 3.67
N LEU A 115 -11.03 -1.07 3.22
CA LEU A 115 -10.73 -1.06 1.79
C LEU A 115 -11.83 -1.79 1.02
N PRO A 116 -12.43 -1.14 0.04
CA PRO A 116 -13.39 -1.83 -0.80
C PRO A 116 -12.68 -2.81 -1.71
N THR A 117 -13.46 -3.64 -2.36
CA THR A 117 -12.91 -4.48 -3.41
C THR A 117 -12.51 -3.57 -4.56
N ILE A 118 -11.25 -3.60 -4.91
CA ILE A 118 -10.72 -2.75 -5.97
C ILE A 118 -9.88 -3.62 -6.90
N TYR A 119 -9.38 -3.01 -7.96
CA TYR A 119 -8.60 -3.76 -8.93
C TYR A 119 -7.31 -4.23 -8.28
N SER A 120 -7.08 -5.53 -8.28
CA SER A 120 -5.86 -6.13 -7.73
C SER A 120 -4.73 -6.05 -8.74
N VAL A 121 -3.56 -5.81 -8.22
CA VAL A 121 -2.37 -5.75 -9.05
C VAL A 121 -1.34 -6.74 -8.52
#